data_bd088ea9c652007e0a7ebdd77db2243e
#
_entry.id   bd088ea9c652007e0a7ebdd77db2243e
#
_cell.length_a   1.000
_cell.length_b   1.000
_cell.length_c   1.000
_cell.angle_alpha   90.00
_cell.angle_beta   90.00
_cell.angle_gamma   90.00
#
_symmetry.space_group_name_H-M   'P 1'
#
loop_
_entity.id
_entity.type
_entity.pdbx_description
1 polymer ?
#
loop_
_entity_poly.entity_id
_entity_poly.type
_entity_poly.pdbx_seq_one_letter_code
_entity_poly.pdbx_strand_id
1 'polypeptide(L)'
;MDMMKRPPCVFFLLSRHTEIRQCFLYLCCWFSCSGQSTYRCFSIFNANTRLSVRREEILALQWDSVYLDTDTPYLTVRRAWHTEHNRPVISDELKTKAAERNIPLPVCLAECLKAAKETSTSEYVVSNRDGEPLSYTQFKRLWQYIVTRTVKERSYYRYEDGKRVKHTVTPVLGEKAAHNGKVVYSLDFEVTPHQLRHTYITNLIHASVDPKTVQYLAGHESSKITMDIYAKVKYNRPDELVRSMNCAFASWDAAQ
;
A
#
# COMPACT_ATOMS: atom_id res chain seq x y z
N MET A 1 25.09 -26.55 14.30
CA MET A 1 24.22 -26.05 15.38
C MET A 1 24.64 -24.62 15.61
N ASP A 2 24.09 -23.71 14.80
CA ASP A 2 24.48 -22.30 14.86
C ASP A 2 23.23 -21.43 14.79
N MET A 3 22.97 -20.75 15.91
CA MET A 3 21.78 -19.92 16.09
C MET A 3 22.01 -18.60 15.37
N MET A 4 21.34 -18.39 14.23
CA MET A 4 21.26 -17.09 13.58
C MET A 4 20.63 -16.06 14.53
N LYS A 5 21.46 -15.17 15.04
CA LYS A 5 21.09 -14.02 15.88
C LYS A 5 20.15 -13.10 15.10
N ARG A 6 18.95 -12.91 15.62
CA ARG A 6 18.01 -11.88 15.16
C ARG A 6 18.59 -10.49 15.49
N PRO A 7 18.52 -9.50 14.59
CA PRO A 7 18.91 -8.14 14.93
C PRO A 7 17.92 -7.54 15.93
N PRO A 8 18.37 -6.70 16.88
CA PRO A 8 17.52 -6.10 17.89
C PRO A 8 16.61 -5.05 17.26
N CYS A 9 15.29 -5.17 17.52
CA CYS A 9 14.33 -4.13 17.20
C CYS A 9 14.58 -2.91 18.10
N VAL A 10 15.08 -1.84 17.51
CA VAL A 10 15.19 -0.54 18.17
C VAL A 10 13.81 0.10 18.19
N PHE A 11 13.25 0.25 19.39
CA PHE A 11 12.03 1.01 19.67
C PHE A 11 12.31 2.50 19.46
N PHE A 12 11.60 3.13 18.53
CA PHE A 12 11.43 4.58 18.51
C PHE A 12 9.96 4.92 18.43
N LEU A 13 9.44 5.44 19.52
CA LEU A 13 8.12 6.07 19.65
C LEU A 13 8.14 7.42 18.94
N LEU A 14 7.43 7.56 17.82
CA LEU A 14 7.06 8.87 17.25
C LEU A 14 5.80 8.72 16.38
N SER A 15 4.72 9.38 16.81
CA SER A 15 3.48 9.76 16.09
C SER A 15 2.77 8.71 15.18
N ARG A 16 1.46 8.83 15.01
CA ARG A 16 0.58 7.93 14.22
C ARG A 16 1.09 7.55 12.83
N HIS A 17 1.95 8.38 12.21
CA HIS A 17 2.62 8.05 10.94
C HIS A 17 3.74 7.02 11.07
N THR A 18 4.32 6.87 12.25
CA THR A 18 5.37 5.86 12.54
C THR A 18 4.76 4.47 12.72
N GLU A 19 3.52 4.39 13.20
CA GLU A 19 2.79 3.14 13.40
C GLU A 19 2.49 2.45 12.06
N ILE A 20 2.16 3.21 11.02
CA ILE A 20 2.03 2.69 9.67
C ILE A 20 3.36 2.08 9.19
N ARG A 21 4.52 2.69 9.49
CA ARG A 21 5.84 2.12 9.17
C ARG A 21 6.15 0.86 9.96
N GLN A 22 5.75 0.77 11.23
CA GLN A 22 5.94 -0.43 12.05
C GLN A 22 5.06 -1.59 11.60
N CYS A 23 3.78 -1.35 11.27
CA CYS A 23 2.93 -2.36 10.64
C CYS A 23 3.49 -2.86 9.33
N PHE A 24 4.20 -2.01 8.56
CA PHE A 24 4.92 -2.40 7.35
C PHE A 24 6.00 -3.44 7.61
N LEU A 25 6.83 -3.25 8.62
CA LEU A 25 7.89 -4.20 8.98
C LEU A 25 7.32 -5.52 9.48
N TYR A 26 6.26 -5.49 10.30
CA TYR A 26 5.59 -6.70 10.78
C TYR A 26 4.89 -7.47 9.67
N LEU A 27 4.21 -6.81 8.75
CA LEU A 27 3.61 -7.46 7.58
C LEU A 27 4.69 -8.02 6.65
N CYS A 28 5.79 -7.31 6.41
CA CYS A 28 6.90 -7.78 5.59
C CYS A 28 7.58 -9.02 6.19
N CYS A 29 7.90 -9.04 7.48
CA CYS A 29 8.57 -10.17 8.14
C CYS A 29 7.66 -11.40 8.25
N TRP A 30 6.36 -11.23 8.43
CA TRP A 30 5.44 -12.35 8.64
C TRP A 30 4.99 -13.01 7.33
N PHE A 31 4.96 -12.25 6.24
CA PHE A 31 4.62 -12.77 4.91
C PHE A 31 5.77 -13.56 4.25
N SER A 32 6.99 -13.45 4.73
CA SER A 32 8.15 -14.18 4.21
C SER A 32 8.11 -15.69 4.47
N CYS A 33 7.20 -16.18 5.35
CA CYS A 33 7.24 -17.56 5.83
C CYS A 33 6.15 -18.50 5.30
N SER A 34 5.23 -18.08 4.43
CA SER A 34 4.10 -18.92 4.02
C SER A 34 3.66 -18.77 2.56
N GLY A 35 4.12 -19.69 1.70
CA GLY A 35 3.57 -20.13 0.40
C GLY A 35 3.05 -19.09 -0.64
N GLN A 36 2.89 -19.51 -1.88
CA GLN A 36 2.52 -18.72 -3.08
C GLN A 36 1.30 -17.77 -2.92
N SER A 37 0.30 -18.13 -2.13
CA SER A 37 -0.88 -17.27 -1.87
C SER A 37 -0.51 -15.98 -1.15
N THR A 38 0.56 -16.00 -0.41
CA THR A 38 1.06 -14.93 0.45
C THR A 38 1.82 -13.87 -0.33
N TYR A 39 2.58 -14.27 -1.35
CA TYR A 39 3.28 -13.33 -2.25
C TYR A 39 2.31 -12.41 -3.00
N ARG A 40 1.15 -12.92 -3.39
CA ARG A 40 0.12 -12.14 -4.09
C ARG A 40 -0.46 -11.00 -3.24
N CYS A 41 -0.79 -11.29 -1.99
CA CYS A 41 -1.25 -10.27 -1.02
C CYS A 41 -0.16 -9.24 -0.75
N PHE A 42 1.08 -9.68 -0.60
CA PHE A 42 2.24 -8.85 -0.34
C PHE A 42 2.53 -7.90 -1.50
N SER A 43 2.50 -8.39 -2.74
CA SER A 43 2.75 -7.56 -3.93
C SER A 43 1.69 -6.47 -4.08
N ILE A 44 0.41 -6.78 -3.89
CA ILE A 44 -0.69 -5.80 -3.95
C ILE A 44 -0.53 -4.75 -2.85
N PHE A 45 -0.26 -5.17 -1.61
CA PHE A 45 -0.16 -4.26 -0.48
C PHE A 45 1.05 -3.33 -0.64
N ASN A 46 2.23 -3.87 -0.96
CA ASN A 46 3.44 -3.07 -1.16
C ASN A 46 3.33 -2.12 -2.35
N ALA A 47 2.77 -2.56 -3.46
CA ALA A 47 2.58 -1.71 -4.62
C ALA A 47 1.66 -0.51 -4.30
N ASN A 48 0.57 -0.73 -3.55
CA ASN A 48 -0.30 0.37 -3.13
C ASN A 48 0.36 1.35 -2.16
N THR A 49 1.23 0.85 -1.27
CA THR A 49 1.84 1.68 -0.21
C THR A 49 3.10 2.40 -0.65
N ARG A 50 3.82 1.85 -1.63
CA ARG A 50 5.15 2.35 -2.05
C ARG A 50 5.18 2.95 -3.45
N LEU A 51 4.11 2.80 -4.24
CA LEU A 51 4.07 3.23 -5.64
C LEU A 51 2.90 4.16 -5.99
N SER A 52 1.98 4.41 -5.07
CA SER A 52 0.76 5.18 -5.36
C SER A 52 -0.04 4.68 -6.58
N VAL A 53 0.10 3.41 -6.92
CA VAL A 53 -0.61 2.80 -8.04
C VAL A 53 -2.07 2.61 -7.64
N ARG A 54 -3.00 2.87 -8.56
CA ARG A 54 -4.42 2.59 -8.31
C ARG A 54 -4.67 1.09 -8.30
N ARG A 55 -5.73 0.65 -7.62
CA ARG A 55 -6.11 -0.77 -7.60
C ARG A 55 -6.24 -1.33 -9.02
N GLU A 56 -6.89 -0.61 -9.90
CA GLU A 56 -7.14 -0.97 -11.28
C GLU A 56 -5.83 -1.10 -12.09
N GLU A 57 -4.86 -0.26 -11.81
CA GLU A 57 -3.53 -0.27 -12.42
C GLU A 57 -2.71 -1.48 -11.95
N ILE A 58 -2.78 -1.84 -10.66
CA ILE A 58 -2.07 -3.01 -10.12
C ILE A 58 -2.64 -4.32 -10.64
N LEU A 59 -3.97 -4.41 -10.72
CA LEU A 59 -4.63 -5.62 -11.21
C LEU A 59 -4.43 -5.84 -12.71
N ALA A 60 -4.06 -4.78 -13.45
CA ALA A 60 -3.70 -4.83 -14.86
C ALA A 60 -2.19 -4.96 -15.10
N LEU A 61 -1.36 -4.91 -14.06
CA LEU A 61 0.09 -4.87 -14.22
C LEU A 61 0.63 -6.21 -14.72
N GLN A 62 1.32 -6.16 -15.86
CA GLN A 62 2.00 -7.28 -16.48
C GLN A 62 3.52 -7.15 -16.34
N TRP A 63 4.23 -8.27 -16.41
CA TRP A 63 5.69 -8.31 -16.29
C TRP A 63 6.43 -7.59 -17.41
N ASP A 64 5.79 -7.40 -18.57
CA ASP A 64 6.30 -6.60 -19.70
C ASP A 64 6.39 -5.10 -19.40
N SER A 65 5.72 -4.66 -18.35
CA SER A 65 5.69 -3.28 -17.88
C SER A 65 6.57 -3.06 -16.64
N VAL A 66 7.34 -4.07 -16.22
CA VAL A 66 8.19 -4.03 -15.02
C VAL A 66 9.65 -4.25 -15.43
N TYR A 67 10.45 -3.20 -15.32
CA TYR A 67 11.85 -3.14 -15.74
C TYR A 67 12.74 -3.26 -14.51
N LEU A 68 13.25 -4.47 -14.25
CA LEU A 68 14.02 -4.79 -13.03
C LEU A 68 15.54 -4.83 -13.28
N ASP A 69 15.96 -5.03 -14.53
CA ASP A 69 17.36 -5.21 -14.91
C ASP A 69 17.96 -3.92 -15.48
N THR A 70 17.68 -2.80 -14.83
CA THR A 70 18.18 -1.47 -15.14
C THR A 70 18.85 -0.86 -13.91
N ASP A 71 19.72 0.14 -14.09
CA ASP A 71 20.38 0.84 -12.98
C ASP A 71 19.37 1.46 -12.01
N THR A 72 18.25 1.92 -12.53
CA THR A 72 17.11 2.43 -11.75
C THR A 72 15.86 1.63 -12.11
N PRO A 73 15.54 0.56 -11.39
CA PRO A 73 14.35 -0.23 -11.65
C PRO A 73 13.07 0.61 -11.60
N TYR A 74 12.16 0.39 -12.52
CA TYR A 74 10.89 1.12 -12.60
C TYR A 74 9.78 0.23 -13.19
N LEU A 75 8.54 0.68 -13.03
CA LEU A 75 7.39 0.13 -13.75
C LEU A 75 6.69 1.23 -14.56
N THR A 76 6.06 0.81 -15.64
CA THR A 76 5.21 1.68 -16.47
C THR A 76 3.74 1.34 -16.24
N VAL A 77 2.95 2.33 -15.86
CA VAL A 77 1.49 2.21 -15.82
C VAL A 77 0.97 2.53 -17.21
N ARG A 78 0.44 1.52 -17.93
CA ARG A 78 -0.11 1.68 -19.28
C ARG A 78 -1.41 0.93 -19.51
N ARG A 79 -1.85 0.14 -18.53
CA ARG A 79 -3.08 -0.65 -18.60
C ARG A 79 -3.95 -0.42 -17.38
N ALA A 80 -5.23 -0.60 -17.54
CA ALA A 80 -6.20 -0.56 -16.45
C ALA A 80 -7.12 -1.78 -16.47
N TRP A 81 -7.41 -2.29 -15.29
CA TRP A 81 -8.36 -3.34 -15.05
C TRP A 81 -9.76 -2.76 -14.84
N HIS A 82 -10.75 -3.36 -15.44
CA HIS A 82 -12.16 -3.07 -15.18
C HIS A 82 -13.01 -4.35 -15.24
N THR A 83 -14.29 -4.25 -14.99
CA THR A 83 -15.19 -5.39 -15.01
C THR A 83 -16.24 -5.20 -16.10
N GLU A 84 -16.34 -6.17 -17.00
CA GLU A 84 -17.42 -6.27 -17.97
C GLU A 84 -18.17 -7.59 -17.76
N HIS A 85 -19.50 -7.53 -17.64
CA HIS A 85 -20.35 -8.69 -17.37
C HIS A 85 -19.80 -9.57 -16.22
N ASN A 86 -19.31 -8.93 -15.17
CA ASN A 86 -18.71 -9.57 -13.99
C ASN A 86 -17.41 -10.36 -14.26
N ARG A 87 -16.77 -10.13 -15.41
CA ARG A 87 -15.44 -10.71 -15.76
C ARG A 87 -14.38 -9.62 -15.75
N PRO A 88 -13.14 -9.95 -15.35
CA PRO A 88 -12.03 -9.02 -15.44
C PRO A 88 -11.66 -8.77 -16.90
N VAL A 89 -11.49 -7.52 -17.27
CA VAL A 89 -11.02 -7.08 -18.58
C VAL A 89 -9.85 -6.13 -18.38
N ILE A 90 -8.81 -6.31 -19.16
CA ILE A 90 -7.64 -5.42 -19.18
C ILE A 90 -7.75 -4.55 -20.42
N SER A 91 -7.69 -3.25 -20.24
CA SER A 91 -7.68 -2.26 -21.31
C SER A 91 -6.34 -1.55 -21.38
N ASP A 92 -5.83 -1.35 -22.59
CA ASP A 92 -4.67 -0.48 -22.85
C ASP A 92 -5.08 1.01 -22.82
N GLU A 93 -6.38 1.31 -22.77
CA GLU A 93 -6.88 2.67 -22.61
C GLU A 93 -6.94 3.05 -21.13
N LEU A 94 -6.19 4.07 -20.77
CA LEU A 94 -6.24 4.67 -19.44
C LEU A 94 -7.26 5.80 -19.40
N LYS A 95 -7.89 6.00 -18.26
CA LYS A 95 -8.92 7.05 -18.07
C LYS A 95 -8.41 8.46 -18.41
N THR A 96 -7.12 8.72 -18.24
CA THR A 96 -6.48 10.01 -18.53
C THR A 96 -5.05 9.80 -19.02
N LYS A 97 -4.54 10.71 -19.83
CA LYS A 97 -3.12 10.70 -20.25
C LYS A 97 -2.14 10.78 -19.08
N ALA A 98 -2.50 11.48 -18.02
CA ALA A 98 -1.68 11.57 -16.81
C ALA A 98 -1.59 10.25 -16.01
N ALA A 99 -2.44 9.27 -16.31
CA ALA A 99 -2.35 7.96 -15.70
C ALA A 99 -1.17 7.15 -16.27
N GLU A 100 -0.81 7.35 -17.53
CA GLU A 100 0.38 6.76 -18.15
C GLU A 100 1.65 7.40 -17.57
N ARG A 101 2.47 6.62 -16.92
CA ARG A 101 3.66 7.12 -16.22
C ARG A 101 4.64 6.04 -15.84
N ASN A 102 5.91 6.43 -15.72
CA ASN A 102 6.96 5.58 -15.16
C ASN A 102 7.12 5.86 -13.67
N ILE A 103 7.12 4.82 -12.87
CA ILE A 103 7.24 4.91 -11.41
C ILE A 103 8.52 4.18 -10.99
N PRO A 104 9.53 4.89 -10.46
CA PRO A 104 10.73 4.25 -9.92
C PRO A 104 10.39 3.31 -8.77
N LEU A 105 11.06 2.17 -8.72
CA LEU A 105 10.85 1.15 -7.69
C LEU A 105 11.84 1.34 -6.55
N PRO A 106 11.39 1.43 -5.30
CA PRO A 106 12.28 1.29 -4.14
C PRO A 106 12.99 -0.06 -4.17
N VAL A 107 14.27 -0.08 -3.77
CA VAL A 107 15.16 -1.27 -3.84
C VAL A 107 14.49 -2.53 -3.29
N CYS A 108 13.93 -2.44 -2.07
CA CYS A 108 13.26 -3.59 -1.44
C CYS A 108 12.04 -4.12 -2.22
N LEU A 109 11.36 -3.26 -2.99
CA LEU A 109 10.23 -3.68 -3.83
C LEU A 109 10.74 -4.31 -5.13
N ALA A 110 11.81 -3.77 -5.72
CA ALA A 110 12.45 -4.34 -6.90
C ALA A 110 12.96 -5.76 -6.62
N GLU A 111 13.61 -5.98 -5.47
CA GLU A 111 14.05 -7.31 -5.03
C GLU A 111 12.87 -8.29 -4.85
N CYS A 112 11.79 -7.85 -4.21
CA CYS A 112 10.58 -8.65 -4.06
C CYS A 112 9.96 -9.01 -5.42
N LEU A 113 9.93 -8.07 -6.37
CA LEU A 113 9.39 -8.31 -7.70
C LEU A 113 10.30 -9.23 -8.52
N LYS A 114 11.64 -9.15 -8.38
CA LYS A 114 12.57 -10.11 -8.98
C LYS A 114 12.28 -11.54 -8.52
N ALA A 115 12.24 -11.77 -7.22
CA ALA A 115 11.92 -13.07 -6.66
C ALA A 115 10.53 -13.60 -7.07
N ALA A 116 9.54 -12.70 -7.18
CA ALA A 116 8.21 -13.06 -7.64
C ALA A 116 8.20 -13.42 -9.13
N LYS A 117 8.97 -12.73 -9.97
CA LYS A 117 9.08 -12.97 -11.40
C LYS A 117 9.69 -14.35 -11.70
N GLU A 118 10.72 -14.74 -10.95
CA GLU A 118 11.39 -16.05 -11.10
C GLU A 118 10.43 -17.24 -10.90
N THR A 119 9.41 -17.07 -10.05
CA THR A 119 8.44 -18.12 -9.73
C THR A 119 7.09 -17.94 -10.42
N SER A 120 6.93 -16.87 -11.20
CA SER A 120 5.67 -16.58 -11.89
C SER A 120 5.53 -17.41 -13.17
N THR A 121 4.36 -18.02 -13.34
CA THR A 121 3.95 -18.69 -14.59
C THR A 121 2.92 -17.87 -15.36
N SER A 122 2.55 -16.70 -14.85
CA SER A 122 1.56 -15.79 -15.43
C SER A 122 2.24 -14.58 -16.05
N GLU A 123 1.64 -13.99 -17.07
CA GLU A 123 2.03 -12.69 -17.61
C GLU A 123 1.71 -11.54 -16.63
N TYR A 124 0.75 -11.74 -15.72
CA TYR A 124 0.34 -10.73 -14.73
C TYR A 124 1.17 -10.82 -13.45
N VAL A 125 1.56 -9.66 -12.92
CA VAL A 125 2.24 -9.57 -11.61
C VAL A 125 1.32 -10.06 -10.50
N VAL A 126 0.02 -9.82 -10.64
CA VAL A 126 -1.02 -10.29 -9.73
C VAL A 126 -2.06 -11.08 -10.50
N SER A 127 -1.99 -12.40 -10.39
CA SER A 127 -2.89 -13.32 -11.09
C SER A 127 -3.67 -14.23 -10.14
N ASN A 128 -4.69 -14.90 -10.65
CA ASN A 128 -5.35 -16.02 -9.99
C ASN A 128 -4.48 -17.31 -10.08
N ARG A 129 -5.03 -18.46 -9.69
CA ARG A 129 -4.31 -19.74 -9.75
C ARG A 129 -4.09 -20.22 -11.17
N ASP A 130 -4.95 -19.81 -12.08
CA ASP A 130 -4.95 -20.20 -13.49
C ASP A 130 -4.05 -19.28 -14.34
N GLY A 131 -3.41 -18.30 -13.71
CA GLY A 131 -2.55 -17.32 -14.39
C GLY A 131 -3.29 -16.09 -14.92
N GLU A 132 -4.62 -16.05 -14.78
CA GLU A 132 -5.50 -15.00 -15.30
C GLU A 132 -5.62 -13.79 -14.34
N PRO A 133 -6.09 -12.63 -14.80
CA PRO A 133 -6.35 -11.47 -13.94
C PRO A 133 -7.34 -11.79 -12.82
N LEU A 134 -7.15 -11.19 -11.66
CA LEU A 134 -8.08 -11.36 -10.55
C LEU A 134 -9.44 -10.75 -10.87
N SER A 135 -10.51 -11.51 -10.60
CA SER A 135 -11.85 -10.94 -10.53
C SER A 135 -12.00 -10.02 -9.32
N TYR A 136 -13.01 -9.13 -9.35
CA TYR A 136 -13.31 -8.25 -8.21
C TYR A 136 -13.56 -9.02 -6.90
N THR A 137 -14.26 -10.15 -6.98
CA THR A 137 -14.52 -11.00 -5.82
C THR A 137 -13.25 -11.62 -5.26
N GLN A 138 -12.34 -12.07 -6.13
CA GLN A 138 -11.04 -12.62 -5.71
C GLN A 138 -10.18 -11.53 -5.05
N PHE A 139 -10.12 -10.32 -5.63
CA PHE A 139 -9.46 -9.18 -5.01
C PHE A 139 -10.06 -8.85 -3.63
N LYS A 140 -11.39 -8.78 -3.51
CA LYS A 140 -12.06 -8.55 -2.20
C LYS A 140 -11.68 -9.60 -1.17
N ARG A 141 -11.62 -10.87 -1.55
CA ARG A 141 -11.19 -11.96 -0.65
C ARG A 141 -9.75 -11.79 -0.19
N LEU A 142 -8.83 -11.43 -1.09
CA LEU A 142 -7.43 -11.14 -0.73
C LEU A 142 -7.35 -9.95 0.22
N TRP A 143 -8.04 -8.84 -0.09
CA TRP A 143 -8.06 -7.66 0.77
C TRP A 143 -8.67 -7.95 2.14
N GLN A 144 -9.64 -8.86 2.22
CA GLN A 144 -10.28 -9.28 3.46
C GLN A 144 -9.27 -9.85 4.48
N TYR A 145 -8.20 -10.51 4.05
CA TYR A 145 -7.13 -10.96 4.96
C TYR A 145 -6.42 -9.81 5.68
N ILE A 146 -6.33 -8.65 5.05
CA ILE A 146 -5.77 -7.44 5.65
C ILE A 146 -6.80 -6.81 6.59
N VAL A 147 -8.03 -6.63 6.13
CA VAL A 147 -9.13 -6.02 6.89
C VAL A 147 -9.46 -6.84 8.16
N THR A 148 -9.36 -8.18 8.10
CA THR A 148 -9.62 -9.06 9.25
C THR A 148 -8.66 -8.80 10.43
N ARG A 149 -7.51 -8.20 10.18
CA ARG A 149 -6.51 -7.86 11.21
C ARG A 149 -6.75 -6.51 11.88
N THR A 150 -7.76 -5.76 11.46
CA THR A 150 -8.10 -4.47 12.06
C THR A 150 -8.88 -4.68 13.37
N VAL A 151 -8.65 -3.80 14.34
CA VAL A 151 -9.39 -3.79 15.63
C VAL A 151 -10.79 -3.15 15.52
N LYS A 152 -11.30 -2.97 14.33
CA LYS A 152 -12.65 -2.47 14.11
C LYS A 152 -13.68 -3.46 14.65
N GLU A 153 -14.63 -2.94 15.44
CA GLU A 153 -15.79 -3.70 15.86
C GLU A 153 -16.54 -4.27 14.67
N ARG A 154 -16.95 -5.51 14.76
CA ARG A 154 -17.69 -6.21 13.72
C ARG A 154 -18.73 -7.13 14.30
N SER A 155 -19.84 -7.28 13.59
CA SER A 155 -20.90 -8.20 13.95
C SER A 155 -21.01 -9.32 12.94
N TYR A 156 -21.32 -10.52 13.42
CA TYR A 156 -21.66 -11.66 12.60
C TYR A 156 -22.87 -12.38 13.19
N TYR A 157 -23.52 -13.22 12.41
CA TYR A 157 -24.68 -13.99 12.85
C TYR A 157 -24.29 -15.46 12.95
N ARG A 158 -24.72 -16.10 14.04
CA ARG A 158 -24.60 -17.54 14.24
C ARG A 158 -25.99 -18.11 14.53
N TYR A 159 -26.23 -19.34 14.07
CA TYR A 159 -27.44 -20.05 14.46
C TYR A 159 -27.18 -20.82 15.77
N GLU A 160 -27.93 -20.49 16.79
CA GLU A 160 -27.89 -21.13 18.12
C GLU A 160 -29.30 -21.56 18.43
N ASP A 161 -29.51 -22.87 18.72
CA ASP A 161 -30.82 -23.47 18.97
C ASP A 161 -31.89 -23.14 17.91
N GLY A 162 -31.48 -23.12 16.63
CA GLY A 162 -32.38 -22.82 15.51
C GLY A 162 -32.72 -21.33 15.32
N LYS A 163 -32.20 -20.44 16.19
CA LYS A 163 -32.41 -19.00 16.10
C LYS A 163 -31.14 -18.29 15.59
N ARG A 164 -31.35 -17.26 14.80
CA ARG A 164 -30.26 -16.41 14.28
C ARG A 164 -29.86 -15.37 15.34
N VAL A 165 -28.72 -15.59 16.01
CA VAL A 165 -28.18 -14.70 17.04
C VAL A 165 -27.10 -13.82 16.46
N LYS A 166 -27.12 -12.53 16.80
CA LYS A 166 -26.09 -11.56 16.42
C LYS A 166 -24.99 -11.53 17.49
N HIS A 167 -23.77 -11.84 17.09
CA HIS A 167 -22.58 -11.71 17.93
C HIS A 167 -21.80 -10.47 17.50
N THR A 168 -21.34 -9.70 18.47
CA THR A 168 -20.45 -8.57 18.25
C THR A 168 -19.08 -8.90 18.82
N VAL A 169 -18.03 -8.67 18.04
CA VAL A 169 -16.64 -8.85 18.45
C VAL A 169 -15.97 -7.48 18.47
N THR A 170 -15.42 -7.15 19.63
CA THR A 170 -14.55 -5.98 19.82
C THR A 170 -13.12 -6.49 19.89
N PRO A 171 -12.37 -6.49 18.76
CA PRO A 171 -11.01 -6.99 18.72
C PRO A 171 -10.07 -6.15 19.58
N VAL A 172 -9.09 -6.80 20.21
CA VAL A 172 -8.03 -6.14 20.99
C VAL A 172 -6.71 -6.29 20.24
N LEU A 173 -5.96 -5.20 20.13
CA LEU A 173 -4.67 -5.16 19.43
C LEU A 173 -3.68 -6.15 20.09
N GLY A 174 -3.04 -6.97 19.27
CA GLY A 174 -2.09 -8.01 19.72
C GLY A 174 -2.70 -9.35 20.02
N GLU A 175 -4.02 -9.46 20.16
CA GLU A 175 -4.70 -10.72 20.43
C GLU A 175 -4.95 -11.55 19.15
N LYS A 176 -5.11 -12.86 19.34
CA LYS A 176 -5.53 -13.79 18.29
C LYS A 176 -7.05 -13.79 18.16
N ALA A 177 -7.53 -13.85 16.91
CA ALA A 177 -8.95 -13.94 16.65
C ALA A 177 -9.52 -15.29 17.15
N ALA A 178 -10.61 -15.24 17.92
CA ALA A 178 -11.24 -16.42 18.49
C ALA A 178 -11.73 -17.43 17.43
N HIS A 179 -12.13 -16.93 16.25
CA HIS A 179 -12.61 -17.76 15.14
C HIS A 179 -11.51 -18.26 14.20
N ASN A 180 -10.29 -17.71 14.30
CA ASN A 180 -9.14 -18.08 13.48
C ASN A 180 -7.82 -17.74 14.18
N GLY A 181 -7.24 -18.69 14.88
CA GLY A 181 -5.99 -18.50 15.63
C GLY A 181 -4.76 -18.12 14.79
N LYS A 182 -4.87 -18.16 13.45
CA LYS A 182 -3.83 -17.66 12.52
C LYS A 182 -3.90 -16.14 12.30
N VAL A 183 -5.01 -15.51 12.68
CA VAL A 183 -5.22 -14.07 12.58
C VAL A 183 -4.86 -13.42 13.90
N VAL A 184 -3.92 -12.47 13.86
CA VAL A 184 -3.60 -11.57 14.99
C VAL A 184 -4.12 -10.18 14.61
N TYR A 185 -4.81 -9.52 15.53
CA TYR A 185 -5.25 -8.15 15.37
C TYR A 185 -4.03 -7.21 15.49
N SER A 186 -3.53 -6.75 14.36
CA SER A 186 -2.28 -5.99 14.26
C SER A 186 -2.45 -4.57 13.71
N LEU A 187 -3.68 -4.17 13.40
CA LEU A 187 -4.00 -2.89 12.78
C LEU A 187 -5.08 -2.17 13.59
N ASP A 188 -4.75 -1.01 14.15
CA ASP A 188 -5.66 -0.14 14.92
C ASP A 188 -6.44 0.86 14.05
N PHE A 189 -6.25 0.81 12.74
CA PHE A 189 -6.88 1.69 11.76
C PHE A 189 -7.52 0.91 10.61
N GLU A 190 -8.48 1.53 9.93
CA GLU A 190 -9.03 0.99 8.69
C GLU A 190 -8.01 1.06 7.56
N VAL A 191 -7.95 -0.01 6.75
CA VAL A 191 -7.04 -0.11 5.61
C VAL A 191 -7.83 -0.30 4.33
N THR A 192 -7.73 0.67 3.44
CA THR A 192 -8.23 0.59 2.07
C THR A 192 -7.10 0.89 1.08
N PRO A 193 -7.15 0.38 -0.17
CA PRO A 193 -6.14 0.73 -1.18
C PRO A 193 -5.98 2.24 -1.36
N HIS A 194 -7.09 2.98 -1.25
CA HIS A 194 -7.09 4.43 -1.40
C HIS A 194 -6.37 5.14 -0.25
N GLN A 195 -6.57 4.70 0.99
CA GLN A 195 -5.83 5.23 2.14
C GLN A 195 -4.33 4.98 2.03
N LEU A 196 -3.91 3.80 1.53
CA LEU A 196 -2.49 3.51 1.30
C LEU A 196 -1.87 4.48 0.28
N ARG A 197 -2.59 4.75 -0.81
CA ARG A 197 -2.17 5.75 -1.80
C ARG A 197 -2.08 7.16 -1.19
N HIS A 198 -3.05 7.56 -0.36
CA HIS A 198 -2.98 8.83 0.37
C HIS A 198 -1.75 8.90 1.27
N THR A 199 -1.46 7.83 2.00
CA THR A 199 -0.27 7.74 2.85
C THR A 199 1.03 7.89 2.04
N TYR A 200 1.12 7.27 0.86
CA TYR A 200 2.27 7.44 -0.03
C TYR A 200 2.46 8.90 -0.42
N ILE A 201 1.41 9.56 -0.91
CA ILE A 201 1.45 10.97 -1.30
C ILE A 201 1.87 11.85 -0.12
N THR A 202 1.27 11.64 1.06
CA THR A 202 1.59 12.36 2.28
C THR A 202 3.06 12.17 2.68
N ASN A 203 3.60 10.96 2.57
CA ASN A 203 5.00 10.67 2.88
C ASN A 203 5.96 11.38 1.91
N LEU A 204 5.64 11.47 0.62
CA LEU A 204 6.44 12.23 -0.35
C LEU A 204 6.44 13.73 -0.01
N ILE A 205 5.28 14.28 0.38
CA ILE A 205 5.16 15.68 0.80
C ILE A 205 5.97 15.95 2.07
N HIS A 206 5.95 15.03 3.04
CA HIS A 206 6.78 15.13 4.24
C HIS A 206 8.28 15.05 3.93
N ALA A 207 8.66 14.25 2.94
CA ALA A 207 10.02 14.19 2.43
C ALA A 207 10.42 15.42 1.57
N SER A 208 9.54 16.44 1.48
CA SER A 208 9.74 17.66 0.71
C SER A 208 9.95 17.43 -0.80
N VAL A 209 9.37 16.35 -1.33
CA VAL A 209 9.31 16.14 -2.78
C VAL A 209 8.40 17.20 -3.38
N ASP A 210 8.81 17.78 -4.48
CA ASP A 210 8.07 18.87 -5.10
C ASP A 210 6.68 18.44 -5.59
N PRO A 211 5.67 19.33 -5.55
CA PRO A 211 4.29 18.98 -5.87
C PRO A 211 4.07 18.46 -7.29
N LYS A 212 4.89 18.88 -8.27
CA LYS A 212 4.78 18.40 -9.65
C LYS A 212 5.25 16.96 -9.79
N THR A 213 6.35 16.60 -9.13
CA THR A 213 6.81 15.22 -9.04
C THR A 213 5.79 14.34 -8.33
N VAL A 214 5.21 14.81 -7.21
CA VAL A 214 4.15 14.09 -6.50
C VAL A 214 2.92 13.91 -7.39
N GLN A 215 2.51 14.94 -8.14
CA GLN A 215 1.42 14.88 -9.12
C GLN A 215 1.67 13.81 -10.18
N TYR A 216 2.86 13.80 -10.76
CA TYR A 216 3.28 12.84 -11.78
C TYR A 216 3.25 11.41 -11.23
N LEU A 217 3.94 11.14 -10.11
CA LEU A 217 4.00 9.81 -9.50
C LEU A 217 2.62 9.31 -9.07
N ALA A 218 1.75 10.19 -8.61
CA ALA A 218 0.37 9.88 -8.29
C ALA A 218 -0.52 9.71 -9.53
N GLY A 219 -0.13 10.19 -10.70
CA GLY A 219 -0.98 10.18 -11.90
C GLY A 219 -2.26 11.00 -11.69
N HIS A 220 -2.13 12.18 -11.09
CA HIS A 220 -3.23 13.13 -10.95
C HIS A 220 -3.30 14.00 -12.19
N GLU A 221 -4.43 14.02 -12.86
CA GLU A 221 -4.67 14.87 -14.03
C GLU A 221 -4.60 16.35 -13.66
N SER A 222 -5.23 16.72 -12.55
CA SER A 222 -5.22 18.09 -12.03
C SER A 222 -4.23 18.26 -10.87
N SER A 223 -3.44 19.32 -10.93
CA SER A 223 -2.55 19.76 -9.85
C SER A 223 -3.34 20.12 -8.58
N LYS A 224 -4.59 20.56 -8.72
CA LYS A 224 -5.45 20.94 -7.59
C LYS A 224 -5.52 19.85 -6.53
N ILE A 225 -5.74 18.58 -6.94
CA ILE A 225 -5.84 17.45 -6.00
C ILE A 225 -4.54 17.30 -5.19
N THR A 226 -3.39 17.40 -5.85
CA THR A 226 -2.09 17.31 -5.17
C THR A 226 -1.86 18.50 -4.25
N MET A 227 -2.19 19.71 -4.70
CA MET A 227 -2.02 20.93 -3.91
C MET A 227 -2.93 20.97 -2.70
N ASP A 228 -4.17 20.48 -2.80
CA ASP A 228 -5.10 20.38 -1.66
C ASP A 228 -4.54 19.43 -0.58
N ILE A 229 -3.93 18.31 -0.97
CA ILE A 229 -3.27 17.39 -0.04
C ILE A 229 -2.03 18.06 0.57
N TYR A 230 -1.21 18.71 -0.28
CA TYR A 230 0.00 19.41 0.15
C TYR A 230 -0.32 20.47 1.20
N ALA A 231 -1.33 21.33 0.94
CA ALA A 231 -1.78 22.35 1.87
C ALA A 231 -2.19 21.75 3.22
N LYS A 232 -3.03 20.71 3.22
CA LYS A 232 -3.47 20.04 4.46
C LYS A 232 -2.28 19.47 5.25
N VAL A 233 -1.32 18.85 4.59
CA VAL A 233 -0.15 18.24 5.25
C VAL A 233 0.73 19.32 5.88
N LYS A 234 1.01 20.41 5.16
CA LYS A 234 1.89 21.51 5.65
C LYS A 234 1.21 22.35 6.73
N TYR A 235 -0.09 22.67 6.58
CA TYR A 235 -0.81 23.47 7.60
C TYR A 235 -1.02 22.72 8.92
N ASN A 236 -1.01 21.40 8.92
CA ASN A 236 -1.08 20.62 10.16
C ASN A 236 0.24 20.59 10.95
N ARG A 237 1.29 21.29 10.48
CA ARG A 237 2.61 21.38 11.14
C ARG A 237 3.08 22.82 11.24
N PRO A 238 2.45 23.63 12.11
CA PRO A 238 2.79 25.06 12.26
C PRO A 238 4.26 25.27 12.65
N ASP A 239 4.86 24.37 13.44
CA ASP A 239 6.27 24.47 13.85
C ASP A 239 7.24 24.31 12.67
N GLU A 240 6.94 23.45 11.70
CA GLU A 240 7.74 23.32 10.49
C GLU A 240 7.58 24.56 9.59
N LEU A 241 6.37 25.12 9.53
CA LEU A 241 6.09 26.33 8.77
C LEU A 241 6.86 27.52 9.35
N VAL A 242 6.82 27.71 10.67
CA VAL A 242 7.56 28.78 11.38
C VAL A 242 9.06 28.63 11.14
N ARG A 243 9.62 27.42 11.25
CA ARG A 243 11.04 27.17 10.95
C ARG A 243 11.39 27.53 9.51
N SER A 244 10.55 27.13 8.54
CA SER A 244 10.77 27.47 7.14
C SER A 244 10.74 28.97 6.88
N MET A 245 9.82 29.70 7.54
CA MET A 245 9.74 31.16 7.46
C MET A 245 10.99 31.80 8.07
N ASN A 246 11.41 31.38 9.27
CA ASN A 246 12.62 31.91 9.90
C ASN A 246 13.88 31.66 9.03
N CYS A 247 14.02 30.47 8.44
CA CYS A 247 15.11 30.20 7.51
C CYS A 247 15.07 31.08 6.26
N ALA A 248 13.88 31.33 5.70
CA ALA A 248 13.72 32.18 4.51
C ALA A 248 14.11 33.65 4.77
N PHE A 249 13.93 34.14 5.99
CA PHE A 249 14.23 35.52 6.35
C PHE A 249 15.56 35.71 7.10
N ALA A 250 16.21 34.62 7.52
CA ALA A 250 17.51 34.68 8.25
C ALA A 250 18.61 35.45 7.50
N SER A 251 18.61 35.45 6.17
CA SER A 251 19.56 36.20 5.35
C SER A 251 19.29 37.70 5.33
N TRP A 252 18.07 38.15 5.65
CA TRP A 252 17.71 39.56 5.73
C TRP A 252 18.15 40.17 7.07
N ASP A 253 18.02 39.41 8.16
CA ASP A 253 18.41 39.85 9.49
C ASP A 253 19.93 39.92 9.64
N ALA A 254 20.69 39.13 8.86
CA ALA A 254 22.16 39.15 8.84
C ALA A 254 22.75 40.28 7.97
N ALA A 255 21.93 41.00 7.20
CA ALA A 255 22.34 42.09 6.29
C ALA A 255 22.09 43.49 6.88
N GLN A 256 21.53 43.57 8.10
CA GLN A 256 21.38 44.80 8.90
C GLN A 256 22.43 44.85 10.03
#